data_d957e634ec5091fe5c4225054075492c
#
_entry.id   d957e634ec5091fe5c4225054075492c
#
_cell.length_a   1.000
_cell.length_b   1.000
_cell.length_c   1.000
_cell.angle_alpha   90.00
_cell.angle_beta   90.00
_cell.angle_gamma   90.00
#
_symmetry.space_group_name_H-M   'P 1'
#
loop_
_entity.id
_entity.type
_entity.pdbx_description
1 polymer ?
#
loop_
_entity_poly.entity_id
_entity_poly.type
_entity_poly.pdbx_seq_one_letter_code
_entity_poly.pdbx_strand_id
1 'polypeptide(L)'
;MSDLNKDKLSQAAPVSAKFLTGFELVKNGSIAAFAFATACVTALGIFLSVTTSSVVFEPLQVPTLFVEQGYSPEITTTRVLDEIARINELSTSTKDKKNIGVKQPGDQLANLQAVHGVDVRMVQSVVQDLLGVKKEKIAGEITFQAEKERIVYQVRIRSLPKNTLLVDFKTSSSIPDVLKEIAVKLIEKMDPAVAASYYRWSKDIDSSLRLVDEALRNNDIYDDNYALVGRAQIYIGRKKFELAQQDLDQIFKTDPNFVPAMTTQSYLFNEQKQYEKAMDFALKAKSY
;
A
#
# COMPACT_ATOMS: atom_id res chain seq x y z
N MET A 1 -44.68 -76.30 -32.42
CA MET A 1 -43.70 -75.44 -33.11
C MET A 1 -44.17 -74.01 -33.03
N SER A 2 -43.92 -73.34 -31.95
CA SER A 2 -44.07 -71.87 -31.86
C SER A 2 -43.79 -71.40 -30.44
N ASP A 3 -42.56 -71.46 -29.98
CA ASP A 3 -42.17 -70.80 -28.71
C ASP A 3 -40.64 -70.52 -28.70
N LEU A 4 -40.18 -69.79 -29.67
CA LEU A 4 -38.73 -69.44 -29.72
C LEU A 4 -38.47 -68.03 -30.34
N ASN A 5 -39.24 -67.04 -29.91
CA ASN A 5 -38.89 -65.68 -30.36
C ASN A 5 -39.43 -64.54 -29.48
N LYS A 6 -39.50 -64.75 -28.16
CA LYS A 6 -39.87 -63.61 -27.23
C LYS A 6 -38.79 -63.09 -26.33
N ASP A 7 -37.62 -63.73 -26.26
CA ASP A 7 -36.59 -63.37 -25.28
C ASP A 7 -35.44 -62.52 -25.78
N LYS A 8 -35.49 -61.94 -26.99
CA LYS A 8 -34.43 -61.09 -27.51
C LYS A 8 -34.76 -59.59 -27.64
N LEU A 9 -35.92 -59.16 -27.14
CA LEU A 9 -36.31 -57.72 -27.22
C LEU A 9 -36.27 -56.96 -25.90
N SER A 10 -35.65 -57.54 -24.86
CA SER A 10 -35.66 -56.93 -23.51
C SER A 10 -34.33 -56.41 -23.02
N GLN A 11 -33.28 -56.19 -23.86
CA GLN A 11 -31.99 -55.70 -23.40
C GLN A 11 -31.39 -54.59 -24.24
N ALA A 12 -32.15 -53.71 -24.83
CA ALA A 12 -31.68 -52.46 -25.37
C ALA A 12 -32.16 -51.33 -24.46
N ALA A 13 -31.38 -51.01 -23.42
CA ALA A 13 -31.58 -49.76 -22.71
C ALA A 13 -31.59 -48.60 -23.71
N PRO A 14 -32.58 -47.72 -23.70
CA PRO A 14 -32.71 -46.69 -24.71
C PRO A 14 -31.46 -45.76 -24.69
N VAL A 15 -30.85 -45.57 -25.85
CA VAL A 15 -29.66 -44.71 -26.08
C VAL A 15 -29.88 -43.33 -25.47
N SER A 16 -31.13 -42.88 -25.35
CA SER A 16 -31.55 -41.64 -24.68
C SER A 16 -31.22 -41.58 -23.18
N ALA A 17 -31.29 -42.72 -22.46
CA ALA A 17 -31.01 -42.75 -21.01
C ALA A 17 -29.51 -42.59 -20.73
N LYS A 18 -28.63 -43.14 -21.58
CA LYS A 18 -27.19 -42.95 -21.45
C LYS A 18 -26.71 -41.52 -21.84
N PHE A 19 -27.41 -40.89 -22.78
CA PHE A 19 -27.16 -39.50 -23.15
C PHE A 19 -27.59 -38.51 -22.06
N LEU A 20 -28.75 -38.76 -21.43
CA LEU A 20 -29.24 -37.93 -20.32
C LEU A 20 -28.34 -38.02 -19.08
N THR A 21 -27.87 -39.23 -18.72
CA THR A 21 -26.92 -39.39 -17.60
C THR A 21 -25.57 -38.76 -17.87
N GLY A 22 -25.07 -38.84 -19.11
CA GLY A 22 -23.83 -38.16 -19.53
C GLY A 22 -23.95 -36.62 -19.47
N PHE A 23 -25.07 -36.08 -19.93
CA PHE A 23 -25.35 -34.66 -19.91
C PHE A 23 -25.51 -34.11 -18.48
N GLU A 24 -26.20 -34.86 -17.60
CA GLU A 24 -26.30 -34.50 -16.18
C GLU A 24 -24.95 -34.56 -15.45
N LEU A 25 -24.11 -35.53 -15.77
CA LEU A 25 -22.75 -35.63 -15.19
C LEU A 25 -21.86 -34.47 -15.60
N VAL A 26 -21.92 -34.04 -16.86
CA VAL A 26 -21.18 -32.88 -17.38
C VAL A 26 -21.73 -31.58 -16.79
N LYS A 27 -23.04 -31.42 -16.69
CA LYS A 27 -23.68 -30.25 -16.09
C LYS A 27 -23.35 -30.14 -14.61
N ASN A 28 -23.42 -31.22 -13.85
CA ASN A 28 -23.08 -31.20 -12.41
C ASN A 28 -21.58 -31.04 -12.18
N GLY A 29 -20.75 -31.63 -13.05
CA GLY A 29 -19.28 -31.41 -13.02
C GLY A 29 -18.89 -29.99 -13.31
N SER A 30 -19.53 -29.33 -14.28
CA SER A 30 -19.23 -27.91 -14.58
C SER A 30 -19.72 -26.95 -13.48
N ILE A 31 -20.88 -27.23 -12.86
CA ILE A 31 -21.38 -26.46 -11.72
C ILE A 31 -20.44 -26.63 -10.50
N ALA A 32 -20.01 -27.87 -10.23
CA ALA A 32 -19.05 -28.12 -9.14
C ALA A 32 -17.69 -27.45 -9.39
N ALA A 33 -17.18 -27.51 -10.62
CA ALA A 33 -15.93 -26.84 -11.00
C ALA A 33 -16.05 -25.31 -10.87
N PHE A 34 -17.16 -24.73 -11.31
CA PHE A 34 -17.43 -23.30 -11.16
C PHE A 34 -17.54 -22.89 -9.69
N ALA A 35 -18.28 -23.65 -8.88
CA ALA A 35 -18.39 -23.41 -7.44
C ALA A 35 -17.04 -23.50 -6.73
N PHE A 36 -16.21 -24.50 -7.09
CA PHE A 36 -14.86 -24.64 -6.55
C PHE A 36 -13.95 -23.47 -6.96
N ALA A 37 -13.97 -23.09 -8.24
CA ALA A 37 -13.20 -21.94 -8.73
C ALA A 37 -13.62 -20.64 -8.00
N THR A 38 -14.92 -20.42 -7.83
CA THR A 38 -15.45 -19.26 -7.09
C THR A 38 -15.01 -19.30 -5.63
N ALA A 39 -15.06 -20.46 -4.97
CA ALA A 39 -14.58 -20.62 -3.60
C ALA A 39 -13.08 -20.36 -3.48
N CYS A 40 -12.26 -20.83 -4.43
CA CYS A 40 -10.82 -20.55 -4.46
C CYS A 40 -10.52 -19.07 -4.67
N VAL A 41 -11.20 -18.39 -5.60
CA VAL A 41 -11.04 -16.95 -5.82
C VAL A 41 -11.47 -16.16 -4.58
N THR A 42 -12.57 -16.55 -3.94
CA THR A 42 -13.04 -15.90 -2.71
C THR A 42 -12.05 -16.13 -1.56
N ALA A 43 -11.58 -17.37 -1.38
CA ALA A 43 -10.58 -17.71 -0.37
C ALA A 43 -9.24 -16.96 -0.59
N LEU A 44 -8.79 -16.87 -1.84
CA LEU A 44 -7.60 -16.09 -2.21
C LEU A 44 -7.82 -14.60 -1.95
N GLY A 45 -8.96 -14.04 -2.30
CA GLY A 45 -9.32 -12.66 -2.01
C GLY A 45 -9.33 -12.36 -0.51
N ILE A 46 -9.91 -13.25 0.30
CA ILE A 46 -9.89 -13.15 1.76
C ILE A 46 -8.45 -13.25 2.28
N PHE A 47 -7.67 -14.24 1.80
CA PHE A 47 -6.28 -14.43 2.21
C PHE A 47 -5.42 -13.20 1.90
N LEU A 48 -5.49 -12.66 0.68
CA LEU A 48 -4.77 -11.45 0.30
C LEU A 48 -5.21 -10.23 1.13
N SER A 49 -6.51 -10.11 1.42
CA SER A 49 -7.07 -9.03 2.26
C SER A 49 -6.62 -9.14 3.73
N VAL A 50 -6.45 -10.35 4.24
CA VAL A 50 -6.00 -10.62 5.61
C VAL A 50 -4.50 -10.38 5.76
N THR A 51 -3.70 -10.73 4.74
CA THR A 51 -2.24 -10.60 4.76
C THR A 51 -1.77 -9.17 4.46
N THR A 52 -2.64 -8.31 3.90
CA THR A 52 -2.30 -6.90 3.67
C THR A 52 -2.29 -6.18 5.02
N SER A 53 -1.12 -5.70 5.44
CA SER A 53 -0.95 -4.91 6.66
C SER A 53 -1.79 -3.64 6.56
N SER A 54 -2.93 -3.61 7.21
CA SER A 54 -3.75 -2.40 7.30
C SER A 54 -3.41 -1.67 8.60
N VAL A 55 -2.95 -0.43 8.47
CA VAL A 55 -2.75 0.47 9.60
C VAL A 55 -4.06 1.19 9.87
N VAL A 56 -4.57 1.10 11.10
CA VAL A 56 -5.81 1.76 11.52
C VAL A 56 -5.46 2.98 12.36
N PHE A 57 -5.89 4.15 11.91
CA PHE A 57 -5.79 5.36 12.71
C PHE A 57 -6.99 5.45 13.66
N GLU A 58 -6.71 5.51 14.97
CA GLU A 58 -7.72 5.86 15.96
C GLU A 58 -7.89 7.40 16.00
N PRO A 59 -9.09 7.92 16.32
CA PRO A 59 -9.29 9.35 16.47
C PRO A 59 -8.29 9.96 17.44
N LEU A 60 -7.55 10.99 16.99
CA LEU A 60 -6.57 11.69 17.82
C LEU A 60 -7.28 12.43 18.95
N GLN A 61 -6.82 12.23 20.18
CA GLN A 61 -7.31 13.03 21.30
C GLN A 61 -6.86 14.47 21.15
N VAL A 62 -7.78 15.40 21.21
CA VAL A 62 -7.53 16.83 21.01
C VAL A 62 -8.02 17.65 22.19
N PRO A 63 -7.39 18.79 22.49
CA PRO A 63 -7.86 19.68 23.56
C PRO A 63 -9.13 20.42 23.15
N THR A 64 -9.90 20.90 24.14
CA THR A 64 -11.15 21.67 23.95
C THR A 64 -11.00 22.83 22.99
N LEU A 65 -9.86 23.50 23.01
CA LEU A 65 -9.53 24.59 22.09
C LEU A 65 -9.61 24.19 20.60
N PHE A 66 -9.26 22.95 20.26
CA PHE A 66 -9.41 22.42 18.91
C PHE A 66 -10.90 22.25 18.57
N VAL A 67 -11.65 21.65 19.49
CA VAL A 67 -13.09 21.41 19.31
C VAL A 67 -13.86 22.72 19.13
N GLU A 68 -13.55 23.73 19.90
CA GLU A 68 -14.15 25.09 19.81
C GLU A 68 -13.88 25.75 18.45
N GLN A 69 -12.79 25.39 17.79
CA GLN A 69 -12.44 25.86 16.44
C GLN A 69 -12.93 24.90 15.33
N GLY A 70 -13.76 23.90 15.67
CA GLY A 70 -14.34 22.96 14.71
C GLY A 70 -13.48 21.74 14.39
N TYR A 71 -12.40 21.51 15.15
CA TYR A 71 -11.52 20.35 15.00
C TYR A 71 -11.84 19.28 16.05
N SER A 72 -12.94 18.50 15.84
CA SER A 72 -13.19 17.31 16.67
C SER A 72 -12.09 16.26 16.49
N PRO A 73 -11.98 15.24 17.37
CA PRO A 73 -11.05 14.13 17.21
C PRO A 73 -11.10 13.49 15.82
N GLU A 74 -12.29 13.24 15.29
CA GLU A 74 -12.51 12.63 13.98
C GLU A 74 -12.09 13.56 12.84
N ILE A 75 -12.50 14.84 12.91
CA ILE A 75 -12.14 15.85 11.90
C ILE A 75 -10.63 16.05 11.88
N THR A 76 -10.00 16.15 13.04
CA THR A 76 -8.55 16.30 13.20
C THR A 76 -7.83 15.12 12.53
N THR A 77 -8.25 13.89 12.82
CA THR A 77 -7.67 12.68 12.23
C THR A 77 -7.86 12.64 10.73
N THR A 78 -9.06 12.94 10.24
CA THR A 78 -9.34 13.00 8.79
C THR A 78 -8.45 14.04 8.10
N ARG A 79 -8.26 15.22 8.68
CA ARG A 79 -7.39 16.26 8.12
C ARG A 79 -5.93 15.82 8.06
N VAL A 80 -5.42 15.12 9.09
CA VAL A 80 -4.07 14.54 9.05
C VAL A 80 -3.95 13.52 7.91
N LEU A 81 -4.97 12.70 7.69
CA LEU A 81 -4.99 11.71 6.61
C LEU A 81 -5.06 12.36 5.22
N ASP A 82 -5.83 13.42 5.07
CA ASP A 82 -5.88 14.23 3.85
C ASP A 82 -4.49 14.81 3.53
N GLU A 83 -3.77 15.30 4.54
CA GLU A 83 -2.40 15.79 4.37
C GLU A 83 -1.42 14.66 4.02
N ILE A 84 -1.55 13.48 4.61
CA ILE A 84 -0.78 12.28 4.24
C ILE A 84 -1.05 11.91 2.78
N ALA A 85 -2.31 11.88 2.35
CA ALA A 85 -2.69 11.60 0.97
C ALA A 85 -2.08 12.64 0.02
N ARG A 86 -2.12 13.93 0.38
CA ARG A 86 -1.52 15.01 -0.39
C ARG A 86 0.01 14.86 -0.50
N ILE A 87 0.70 14.52 0.56
CA ILE A 87 2.15 14.27 0.53
C ILE A 87 2.47 13.09 -0.39
N ASN A 88 1.69 12.01 -0.32
CA ASN A 88 1.81 10.86 -1.19
C ASN A 88 1.58 11.22 -2.67
N GLU A 89 0.64 12.10 -2.96
CA GLU A 89 0.36 12.57 -4.31
C GLU A 89 1.50 13.45 -4.86
N LEU A 90 2.01 14.35 -4.04
CA LEU A 90 3.11 15.25 -4.40
C LEU A 90 4.47 14.54 -4.45
N SER A 91 4.62 13.41 -3.76
CA SER A 91 5.82 12.62 -3.86
C SER A 91 5.95 12.06 -5.28
N THR A 92 7.06 12.38 -5.95
CA THR A 92 7.37 11.90 -7.31
C THR A 92 7.90 10.46 -7.31
N SER A 93 7.82 9.77 -6.17
CA SER A 93 8.24 8.38 -6.05
C SER A 93 7.30 7.48 -6.85
N THR A 94 7.87 6.60 -7.68
CA THR A 94 7.15 5.52 -8.38
C THR A 94 6.93 4.29 -7.49
N LYS A 95 7.37 4.36 -6.22
CA LYS A 95 7.13 3.32 -5.23
C LYS A 95 5.64 3.10 -5.04
N ASP A 96 5.22 1.82 -5.01
CA ASP A 96 3.89 1.48 -4.55
C ASP A 96 3.68 2.04 -3.15
N LYS A 97 2.85 3.07 -3.07
CA LYS A 97 2.61 3.79 -1.83
C LYS A 97 2.02 2.82 -0.85
N LYS A 98 2.74 2.51 0.23
CA LYS A 98 2.13 1.84 1.38
C LYS A 98 0.90 2.66 1.70
N ASN A 99 -0.29 2.06 1.58
CA ASN A 99 -1.55 2.74 1.89
C ASN A 99 -1.55 3.12 3.38
N ILE A 100 -0.87 4.22 3.67
CA ILE A 100 -0.95 4.95 4.93
C ILE A 100 -2.20 5.80 4.83
N GLY A 101 -3.31 5.15 4.73
CA GLY A 101 -4.62 5.77 4.72
C GLY A 101 -5.53 4.78 5.38
N VAL A 102 -6.52 5.27 6.08
CA VAL A 102 -7.62 4.44 6.53
C VAL A 102 -8.21 3.78 5.29
N LYS A 103 -7.68 2.62 4.90
CA LYS A 103 -8.53 1.65 4.26
C LYS A 103 -9.45 1.17 5.37
N GLN A 104 -10.66 1.71 5.40
CA GLN A 104 -11.69 1.04 6.15
C GLN A 104 -11.68 -0.42 5.69
N PRO A 105 -11.61 -1.38 6.62
CA PRO A 105 -11.72 -2.79 6.25
C PRO A 105 -13.00 -2.93 5.43
N GLY A 106 -12.90 -3.17 4.13
CA GLY A 106 -14.05 -3.30 3.25
C GLY A 106 -14.01 -2.49 1.96
N ASP A 107 -13.19 -1.46 1.79
CA ASP A 107 -13.23 -0.63 0.58
C ASP A 107 -12.84 -1.39 -0.71
N GLN A 108 -12.02 -2.44 -0.62
CA GLN A 108 -11.76 -3.33 -1.77
C GLN A 108 -12.86 -4.40 -1.96
N LEU A 109 -13.65 -4.68 -0.94
CA LEU A 109 -14.74 -5.66 -0.95
C LEU A 109 -16.12 -4.99 -1.01
N ALA A 110 -16.21 -3.66 -0.93
CA ALA A 110 -17.47 -2.93 -1.07
C ALA A 110 -18.12 -3.16 -2.44
N ASN A 111 -17.34 -3.53 -3.46
CA ASN A 111 -17.84 -3.96 -4.76
C ASN A 111 -18.24 -5.44 -4.83
N LEU A 112 -17.92 -6.25 -3.81
CA LEU A 112 -18.39 -7.62 -3.64
C LEU A 112 -19.56 -7.59 -2.63
N GLN A 113 -20.68 -6.98 -3.04
CA GLN A 113 -21.91 -7.01 -2.26
C GLN A 113 -22.35 -8.44 -2.02
N ALA A 114 -22.66 -8.70 -0.75
CA ALA A 114 -23.27 -9.91 -0.18
C ALA A 114 -23.60 -11.02 -1.18
N VAL A 115 -22.67 -11.93 -1.39
CA VAL A 115 -22.99 -13.22 -1.99
C VAL A 115 -23.65 -14.05 -0.88
N HIS A 116 -24.97 -14.28 -1.03
CA HIS A 116 -25.77 -15.14 -0.14
C HIS A 116 -25.95 -14.69 1.33
N GLY A 117 -26.06 -13.38 1.59
CA GLY A 117 -26.47 -12.90 2.93
C GLY A 117 -25.41 -12.97 4.02
N VAL A 118 -24.16 -13.30 3.69
CA VAL A 118 -23.05 -13.29 4.64
C VAL A 118 -22.29 -11.96 4.49
N ASP A 119 -22.19 -11.21 5.59
CA ASP A 119 -21.37 -9.99 5.62
C ASP A 119 -19.87 -10.38 5.54
N VAL A 120 -19.27 -10.14 4.38
CA VAL A 120 -17.85 -10.45 4.12
C VAL A 120 -16.92 -9.75 5.13
N ARG A 121 -17.31 -8.60 5.66
CA ARG A 121 -16.56 -7.87 6.69
C ARG A 121 -16.51 -8.65 8.00
N MET A 122 -17.63 -9.28 8.37
CA MET A 122 -17.70 -10.13 9.57
C MET A 122 -16.80 -11.36 9.42
N VAL A 123 -16.84 -12.01 8.26
CA VAL A 123 -15.96 -13.17 7.96
C VAL A 123 -14.50 -12.76 8.01
N GLN A 124 -14.14 -11.63 7.40
CA GLN A 124 -12.77 -11.10 7.40
C GLN A 124 -12.27 -10.81 8.83
N SER A 125 -13.09 -10.16 9.68
CA SER A 125 -12.69 -9.88 11.06
C SER A 125 -12.47 -11.16 11.87
N VAL A 126 -13.35 -12.13 11.73
CA VAL A 126 -13.21 -13.43 12.41
C VAL A 126 -11.98 -14.19 11.93
N VAL A 127 -11.70 -14.19 10.62
CA VAL A 127 -10.49 -14.85 10.07
C VAL A 127 -9.21 -14.12 10.52
N GLN A 128 -9.20 -12.79 10.58
CA GLN A 128 -8.06 -12.03 11.09
C GLN A 128 -7.79 -12.32 12.57
N ASP A 129 -8.85 -12.40 13.39
CA ASP A 129 -8.74 -12.73 14.81
C ASP A 129 -8.26 -14.17 15.02
N LEU A 130 -8.76 -15.13 14.23
CA LEU A 130 -8.34 -16.53 14.26
C LEU A 130 -6.88 -16.73 13.84
N LEU A 131 -6.41 -15.97 12.84
CA LEU A 131 -5.02 -16.02 12.37
C LEU A 131 -4.06 -15.21 13.25
N GLY A 132 -4.56 -14.52 14.27
CA GLY A 132 -3.75 -13.68 15.15
C GLY A 132 -3.08 -12.50 14.43
N VAL A 133 -3.63 -12.06 13.29
CA VAL A 133 -3.13 -10.91 12.54
C VAL A 133 -3.45 -9.64 13.33
N LYS A 134 -2.48 -9.17 14.10
CA LYS A 134 -2.62 -7.94 14.88
C LYS A 134 -2.57 -6.76 13.92
N LYS A 135 -3.70 -6.04 13.80
CA LYS A 135 -3.73 -4.77 13.08
C LYS A 135 -2.85 -3.77 13.81
N GLU A 136 -1.91 -3.17 13.10
CA GLU A 136 -1.18 -2.04 13.64
C GLU A 136 -2.13 -0.86 13.77
N LYS A 137 -2.23 -0.31 14.97
CA LYS A 137 -3.06 0.86 15.25
C LYS A 137 -2.17 2.04 15.54
N ILE A 138 -2.54 3.19 15.03
CA ILE A 138 -1.91 4.46 15.38
C ILE A 138 -2.89 5.22 16.26
N ALA A 139 -2.44 5.58 17.45
CA ALA A 139 -3.17 6.40 18.41
C ALA A 139 -2.30 7.55 18.87
N GLY A 140 -2.91 8.66 19.24
CA GLY A 140 -2.15 9.81 19.70
C GLY A 140 -3.00 10.88 20.37
N GLU A 141 -2.29 11.84 20.91
CA GLU A 141 -2.87 12.97 21.63
C GLU A 141 -2.19 14.28 21.22
N ILE A 142 -2.97 15.33 21.21
CA ILE A 142 -2.52 16.71 21.14
C ILE A 142 -2.91 17.36 22.45
N THR A 143 -1.93 17.87 23.18
CA THR A 143 -2.16 18.65 24.40
C THR A 143 -1.65 20.06 24.20
N PHE A 144 -1.98 21.00 25.07
CA PHE A 144 -1.45 22.35 25.02
C PHE A 144 -1.03 22.86 26.39
N GLN A 145 -0.09 23.78 26.37
CA GLN A 145 0.34 24.55 27.52
C GLN A 145 0.34 26.04 27.15
N ALA A 146 -0.18 26.88 28.05
CA ALA A 146 -0.05 28.32 27.89
C ALA A 146 1.30 28.75 28.46
N GLU A 147 2.20 29.21 27.60
CA GLU A 147 3.51 29.74 27.98
C GLU A 147 3.52 31.26 27.73
N LYS A 148 3.42 32.05 28.80
CA LYS A 148 3.34 33.52 28.73
C LYS A 148 2.15 33.98 27.85
N GLU A 149 2.43 34.45 26.63
CA GLU A 149 1.44 34.93 25.66
C GLU A 149 1.25 33.98 24.48
N ARG A 150 1.80 32.76 24.54
CA ARG A 150 1.75 31.78 23.43
C ARG A 150 1.14 30.47 23.88
N ILE A 151 0.39 29.86 22.98
CA ILE A 151 -0.08 28.49 23.11
C ILE A 151 0.97 27.58 22.47
N VAL A 152 1.48 26.63 23.25
CA VAL A 152 2.42 25.61 22.77
C VAL A 152 1.67 24.27 22.77
N TYR A 153 1.55 23.66 21.60
CA TYR A 153 1.00 22.33 21.43
C TYR A 153 2.08 21.28 21.62
N GLN A 154 1.75 20.22 22.34
CA GLN A 154 2.55 19.00 22.40
C GLN A 154 1.80 17.90 21.68
N VAL A 155 2.42 17.27 20.68
CA VAL A 155 1.89 16.17 19.90
C VAL A 155 2.63 14.90 20.25
N ARG A 156 1.90 13.81 20.54
CA ARG A 156 2.44 12.46 20.73
C ARG A 156 1.61 11.45 20.01
N ILE A 157 2.24 10.67 19.13
CA ILE A 157 1.59 9.60 18.37
C ILE A 157 2.40 8.33 18.49
N ARG A 158 1.71 7.19 18.69
CA ARG A 158 2.29 5.88 18.93
C ARG A 158 1.66 4.82 18.06
N SER A 159 2.45 3.80 17.72
CA SER A 159 1.96 2.56 17.12
C SER A 159 1.66 1.55 18.22
N LEU A 160 0.49 0.91 18.13
CA LEU A 160 0.00 -0.13 19.03
C LEU A 160 -0.03 -1.48 18.30
N PRO A 161 0.19 -2.61 18.97
CA PRO A 161 0.32 -2.79 20.42
C PRO A 161 1.73 -2.58 20.96
N LYS A 162 2.75 -2.38 20.12
CA LYS A 162 4.16 -2.27 20.56
C LYS A 162 4.45 -1.00 21.37
N ASN A 163 3.53 -0.05 21.40
CA ASN A 163 3.67 1.27 22.04
C ASN A 163 4.92 2.03 21.56
N THR A 164 5.25 1.87 20.27
CA THR A 164 6.40 2.55 19.66
C THR A 164 6.06 4.00 19.40
N LEU A 165 6.88 4.92 19.90
CA LEU A 165 6.71 6.35 19.65
C LEU A 165 7.05 6.66 18.20
N LEU A 166 6.07 7.17 17.45
CA LEU A 166 6.22 7.57 16.05
C LEU A 166 6.50 9.05 15.93
N VAL A 167 5.76 9.87 16.68
CA VAL A 167 5.85 11.33 16.63
C VAL A 167 5.84 11.88 18.05
N ASP A 168 6.78 12.78 18.36
CA ASP A 168 6.80 13.61 19.58
C ASP A 168 7.45 14.95 19.26
N PHE A 169 6.67 16.02 19.32
CA PHE A 169 7.19 17.37 19.12
C PHE A 169 6.35 18.43 19.81
N LYS A 170 6.94 19.62 19.97
CA LYS A 170 6.25 20.82 20.45
C LYS A 170 6.28 21.89 19.36
N THR A 171 5.18 22.63 19.25
CA THR A 171 5.04 23.70 18.27
C THR A 171 4.08 24.77 18.77
N SER A 172 4.25 26.01 18.33
CA SER A 172 3.32 27.11 18.56
C SER A 172 2.63 27.59 17.26
N SER A 173 2.62 26.73 16.25
CA SER A 173 2.04 27.00 14.94
C SER A 173 0.51 27.02 14.99
N SER A 174 -0.12 27.48 13.91
CA SER A 174 -1.56 27.40 13.74
C SER A 174 -2.05 25.92 13.71
N ILE A 175 -3.33 25.68 14.05
CA ILE A 175 -3.86 24.31 14.02
C ILE A 175 -3.65 23.64 12.66
N PRO A 176 -3.95 24.27 11.50
CA PRO A 176 -3.66 23.64 10.20
C PRO A 176 -2.20 23.26 10.00
N ASP A 177 -1.26 24.10 10.46
CA ASP A 177 0.18 23.82 10.36
C ASP A 177 0.60 22.66 11.27
N VAL A 178 0.01 22.58 12.48
CA VAL A 178 0.22 21.42 13.39
C VAL A 178 -0.20 20.12 12.71
N LEU A 179 -1.38 20.09 12.06
CA LEU A 179 -1.88 18.88 11.38
C LEU A 179 -0.97 18.49 10.21
N LYS A 180 -0.49 19.46 9.43
CA LYS A 180 0.48 19.23 8.37
C LYS A 180 1.80 18.70 8.91
N GLU A 181 2.31 19.27 10.00
CA GLU A 181 3.56 18.81 10.64
C GLU A 181 3.42 17.37 11.16
N ILE A 182 2.25 17.02 11.75
CA ILE A 182 1.94 15.65 12.14
C ILE A 182 2.04 14.70 10.93
N ALA A 183 1.39 15.05 9.82
CA ALA A 183 1.38 14.22 8.62
C ALA A 183 2.79 13.99 8.06
N VAL A 184 3.60 15.06 7.97
CA VAL A 184 4.98 14.98 7.50
C VAL A 184 5.81 14.06 8.40
N LYS A 185 5.77 14.26 9.73
CA LYS A 185 6.54 13.45 10.68
C LYS A 185 6.11 11.98 10.72
N LEU A 186 4.82 11.72 10.52
CA LEU A 186 4.33 10.34 10.39
C LEU A 186 4.90 9.66 9.15
N ILE A 187 4.90 10.33 8.00
CA ILE A 187 5.48 9.75 6.77
C ILE A 187 7.00 9.61 6.90
N GLU A 188 7.71 10.58 7.48
CA GLU A 188 9.14 10.46 7.77
C GLU A 188 9.45 9.16 8.52
N LYS A 189 8.59 8.80 9.48
CA LYS A 189 8.80 7.62 10.32
C LYS A 189 8.33 6.31 9.68
N MET A 190 7.24 6.35 8.92
CA MET A 190 6.60 5.15 8.38
C MET A 190 7.10 4.79 6.98
N ASP A 191 7.47 5.78 6.18
CA ASP A 191 8.01 5.60 4.83
C ASP A 191 9.01 6.71 4.48
N PRO A 192 10.24 6.62 5.01
CA PRO A 192 11.26 7.65 4.80
C PRO A 192 11.63 7.86 3.33
N ALA A 193 11.49 6.84 2.46
CA ALA A 193 11.75 6.98 1.03
C ALA A 193 10.70 7.88 0.34
N VAL A 194 9.42 7.74 0.70
CA VAL A 194 8.35 8.63 0.22
C VAL A 194 8.53 10.04 0.78
N ALA A 195 8.86 10.17 2.07
CA ALA A 195 9.14 11.47 2.68
C ALA A 195 10.34 12.17 2.02
N ALA A 196 11.42 11.44 1.72
CA ALA A 196 12.56 11.97 0.99
C ALA A 196 12.16 12.51 -0.40
N SER A 197 11.29 11.79 -1.11
CA SER A 197 10.76 12.22 -2.40
C SER A 197 9.90 13.49 -2.29
N TYR A 198 9.08 13.61 -1.25
CA TYR A 198 8.30 14.81 -0.96
C TYR A 198 9.20 16.02 -0.68
N TYR A 199 10.24 15.87 0.15
CA TYR A 199 11.19 16.95 0.43
C TYR A 199 11.97 17.36 -0.82
N ARG A 200 12.34 16.41 -1.68
CA ARG A 200 12.94 16.74 -2.97
C ARG A 200 12.00 17.57 -3.84
N TRP A 201 10.72 17.20 -3.90
CA TRP A 201 9.70 17.97 -4.62
C TRP A 201 9.58 19.41 -4.06
N SER A 202 9.57 19.57 -2.74
CA SER A 202 9.52 20.87 -2.07
C SER A 202 10.85 21.64 -2.09
N LYS A 203 11.90 21.07 -2.72
CA LYS A 203 13.25 21.62 -2.84
C LYS A 203 14.02 21.71 -1.52
N ASP A 204 13.58 21.06 -0.48
CA ASP A 204 14.35 20.85 0.75
C ASP A 204 15.25 19.61 0.59
N ILE A 205 16.37 19.83 -0.08
CA ILE A 205 17.30 18.76 -0.45
C ILE A 205 18.02 18.18 0.76
N ASP A 206 18.27 18.96 1.78
CA ASP A 206 18.99 18.49 2.97
C ASP A 206 18.12 17.53 3.78
N SER A 207 16.85 17.85 3.99
CA SER A 207 15.89 16.91 4.59
C SER A 207 15.70 15.66 3.74
N SER A 208 15.66 15.80 2.41
CA SER A 208 15.57 14.66 1.51
C SER A 208 16.76 13.71 1.66
N LEU A 209 18.00 14.21 1.66
CA LEU A 209 19.20 13.40 1.81
C LEU A 209 19.28 12.74 3.19
N ARG A 210 18.93 13.45 4.25
CA ARG A 210 18.86 12.89 5.61
C ARG A 210 17.93 11.67 5.67
N LEU A 211 16.77 11.77 5.04
CA LEU A 211 15.77 10.67 5.01
C LEU A 211 16.20 9.52 4.12
N VAL A 212 16.91 9.77 3.03
CA VAL A 212 17.54 8.69 2.25
C VAL A 212 18.51 7.91 3.13
N ASP A 213 19.39 8.60 3.88
CA ASP A 213 20.33 7.94 4.78
C ASP A 213 19.62 7.18 5.91
N GLU A 214 18.45 7.65 6.37
CA GLU A 214 17.61 6.92 7.34
C GLU A 214 16.98 5.68 6.73
N ALA A 215 16.45 5.77 5.50
CA ALA A 215 15.90 4.64 4.77
C ALA A 215 16.94 3.52 4.58
N LEU A 216 18.16 3.88 4.18
CA LEU A 216 19.25 2.91 3.93
C LEU A 216 19.77 2.20 5.20
N ARG A 217 19.37 2.63 6.40
CA ARG A 217 19.74 1.95 7.66
C ARG A 217 18.80 0.81 8.06
N ASN A 218 17.63 0.72 7.46
CA ASN A 218 16.61 -0.29 7.84
C ASN A 218 16.84 -1.66 7.17
N ASN A 219 17.75 -1.75 6.19
CA ASN A 219 18.07 -2.94 5.40
C ASN A 219 16.85 -3.56 4.67
N ASP A 220 15.89 -2.75 4.27
CA ASP A 220 14.81 -3.15 3.39
C ASP A 220 15.21 -2.86 1.93
N ILE A 221 15.68 -3.88 1.22
CA ILE A 221 16.21 -3.75 -0.16
C ILE A 221 15.21 -3.03 -1.08
N TYR A 222 13.92 -3.27 -0.92
CA TYR A 222 12.90 -2.63 -1.73
C TYR A 222 12.84 -1.10 -1.46
N ASP A 223 12.81 -0.72 -0.19
CA ASP A 223 12.83 0.69 0.22
C ASP A 223 14.16 1.35 -0.12
N ASP A 224 15.28 0.62 0.03
CA ASP A 224 16.63 1.07 -0.29
C ASP A 224 16.77 1.44 -1.78
N ASN A 225 16.24 0.62 -2.69
CA ASN A 225 16.30 0.89 -4.13
C ASN A 225 15.59 2.19 -4.50
N TYR A 226 14.42 2.48 -3.91
CA TYR A 226 13.71 3.75 -4.14
C TYR A 226 14.44 4.95 -3.53
N ALA A 227 15.04 4.79 -2.36
CA ALA A 227 15.83 5.82 -1.72
C ALA A 227 17.07 6.17 -2.56
N LEU A 228 17.78 5.16 -3.06
CA LEU A 228 18.95 5.33 -3.95
C LEU A 228 18.55 6.00 -5.27
N VAL A 229 17.43 5.61 -5.91
CA VAL A 229 16.92 6.33 -7.09
C VAL A 229 16.70 7.81 -6.78
N GLY A 230 16.07 8.12 -5.65
CA GLY A 230 15.86 9.51 -5.22
C GLY A 230 17.15 10.28 -5.05
N ARG A 231 18.17 9.65 -4.42
CA ARG A 231 19.50 10.27 -4.22
C ARG A 231 20.25 10.45 -5.54
N ALA A 232 20.21 9.45 -6.42
CA ALA A 232 20.80 9.55 -7.74
C ALA A 232 20.23 10.75 -8.54
N GLN A 233 18.91 10.95 -8.50
CA GLN A 233 18.24 12.07 -9.16
C GLN A 233 18.68 13.43 -8.56
N ILE A 234 18.91 13.52 -7.25
CA ILE A 234 19.50 14.71 -6.62
C ILE A 234 20.91 14.95 -7.13
N TYR A 235 21.74 13.91 -7.21
CA TYR A 235 23.11 14.02 -7.70
C TYR A 235 23.16 14.41 -9.18
N ILE A 236 22.28 13.89 -10.02
CA ILE A 236 22.15 14.30 -11.43
C ILE A 236 21.84 15.79 -11.52
N GLY A 237 20.84 16.27 -10.79
CA GLY A 237 20.48 17.69 -10.77
C GLY A 237 21.62 18.61 -10.27
N ARG A 238 22.53 18.09 -9.44
CA ARG A 238 23.73 18.77 -8.97
C ARG A 238 24.98 18.52 -9.84
N LYS A 239 24.81 17.83 -10.98
CA LYS A 239 25.89 17.42 -11.92
C LYS A 239 26.98 16.58 -11.27
N LYS A 240 26.68 15.86 -10.19
CA LYS A 240 27.56 14.89 -9.52
C LYS A 240 27.34 13.52 -10.11
N PHE A 241 27.66 13.34 -11.39
CA PHE A 241 27.29 12.17 -12.19
C PHE A 241 27.91 10.87 -11.69
N GLU A 242 29.13 10.93 -11.15
CA GLU A 242 29.82 9.76 -10.60
C GLU A 242 29.11 9.21 -9.37
N LEU A 243 28.60 10.08 -8.48
CA LEU A 243 27.83 9.67 -7.31
C LEU A 243 26.46 9.09 -7.72
N ALA A 244 25.81 9.69 -8.71
CA ALA A 244 24.58 9.16 -9.25
C ALA A 244 24.77 7.76 -9.85
N GLN A 245 25.86 7.54 -10.59
CA GLN A 245 26.18 6.24 -11.15
C GLN A 245 26.45 5.20 -10.07
N GLN A 246 27.17 5.55 -9.00
CA GLN A 246 27.41 4.64 -7.87
C GLN A 246 26.11 4.15 -7.24
N ASP A 247 25.13 5.04 -7.02
CA ASP A 247 23.82 4.66 -6.49
C ASP A 247 23.07 3.72 -7.43
N LEU A 248 23.07 4.02 -8.74
CA LEU A 248 22.42 3.19 -9.75
C LEU A 248 23.10 1.82 -9.89
N ASP A 249 24.42 1.77 -9.84
CA ASP A 249 25.18 0.52 -9.87
C ASP A 249 24.87 -0.37 -8.64
N GLN A 250 24.66 0.25 -7.49
CA GLN A 250 24.25 -0.48 -6.29
C GLN A 250 22.87 -1.12 -6.48
N ILE A 251 21.91 -0.41 -7.05
CA ILE A 251 20.58 -0.95 -7.36
C ILE A 251 20.69 -2.09 -8.34
N PHE A 252 21.41 -1.94 -9.45
CA PHE A 252 21.53 -2.96 -10.48
C PHE A 252 22.26 -4.23 -10.04
N LYS A 253 23.04 -4.19 -8.95
CA LYS A 253 23.61 -5.39 -8.31
C LYS A 253 22.54 -6.23 -7.60
N THR A 254 21.54 -5.60 -7.03
CA THR A 254 20.47 -6.29 -6.27
C THR A 254 19.25 -6.59 -7.15
N ASP A 255 18.89 -5.67 -8.03
CA ASP A 255 17.77 -5.80 -8.97
C ASP A 255 18.13 -5.20 -10.34
N PRO A 256 18.68 -6.03 -11.25
CA PRO A 256 19.07 -5.59 -12.60
C PRO A 256 17.89 -5.08 -13.45
N ASN A 257 16.65 -5.41 -13.05
CA ASN A 257 15.44 -5.08 -13.80
C ASN A 257 14.59 -4.00 -13.14
N PHE A 258 15.15 -3.29 -12.16
CA PHE A 258 14.43 -2.23 -11.45
C PHE A 258 14.15 -1.04 -12.37
N VAL A 259 12.91 -0.95 -12.87
CA VAL A 259 12.47 0.03 -13.86
C VAL A 259 12.76 1.48 -13.45
N PRO A 260 12.53 1.92 -12.16
CA PRO A 260 12.86 3.28 -11.76
C PRO A 260 14.34 3.62 -11.89
N ALA A 261 15.25 2.66 -11.64
CA ALA A 261 16.68 2.88 -11.83
C ALA A 261 17.06 2.95 -13.33
N MET A 262 16.44 2.11 -14.19
CA MET A 262 16.66 2.20 -15.63
C MET A 262 16.24 3.56 -16.19
N THR A 263 15.08 4.07 -15.77
CA THR A 263 14.61 5.41 -16.17
C THR A 263 15.56 6.49 -15.70
N THR A 264 16.06 6.37 -14.45
CA THR A 264 17.03 7.33 -13.90
C THR A 264 18.38 7.23 -14.58
N GLN A 265 18.83 6.03 -14.98
CA GLN A 265 20.05 5.83 -15.76
C GLN A 265 19.94 6.47 -17.15
N SER A 266 18.78 6.32 -17.81
CA SER A 266 18.50 7.03 -19.06
C SER A 266 18.61 8.54 -18.87
N TYR A 267 18.03 9.09 -17.80
CA TYR A 267 18.14 10.51 -17.49
C TYR A 267 19.61 10.94 -17.22
N LEU A 268 20.38 10.14 -16.50
CA LEU A 268 21.80 10.41 -16.27
C LEU A 268 22.58 10.50 -17.58
N PHE A 269 22.40 9.55 -18.49
CA PHE A 269 23.08 9.57 -19.80
C PHE A 269 22.63 10.75 -20.67
N ASN A 270 21.36 11.13 -20.61
CA ASN A 270 20.85 12.31 -21.32
C ASN A 270 21.55 13.59 -20.84
N GLU A 271 21.69 13.77 -19.51
CA GLU A 271 22.40 14.92 -18.93
C GLU A 271 23.91 14.94 -19.29
N GLN A 272 24.49 13.77 -19.49
CA GLN A 272 25.87 13.61 -20.00
C GLN A 272 25.98 13.74 -21.52
N LYS A 273 24.87 14.02 -22.23
CA LYS A 273 24.78 14.07 -23.70
C LYS A 273 25.12 12.76 -24.43
N GLN A 274 24.99 11.62 -23.73
CA GLN A 274 25.17 10.27 -24.28
C GLN A 274 23.83 9.72 -24.78
N TYR A 275 23.26 10.34 -25.80
CA TYR A 275 21.87 10.15 -26.22
C TYR A 275 21.54 8.72 -26.68
N GLU A 276 22.47 8.03 -27.31
CA GLU A 276 22.28 6.61 -27.71
C GLU A 276 22.07 5.72 -26.49
N LYS A 277 22.93 5.83 -25.48
CA LYS A 277 22.80 5.07 -24.24
C LYS A 277 21.54 5.45 -23.47
N ALA A 278 21.18 6.73 -23.47
CA ALA A 278 19.93 7.20 -22.85
C ALA A 278 18.71 6.51 -23.51
N MET A 279 18.68 6.44 -24.85
CA MET A 279 17.60 5.79 -25.58
C MET A 279 17.55 4.28 -25.28
N ASP A 280 18.68 3.58 -25.25
CA ASP A 280 18.74 2.15 -24.93
C ASP A 280 18.14 1.83 -23.58
N PHE A 281 18.50 2.61 -22.54
CA PHE A 281 17.93 2.45 -21.21
C PHE A 281 16.45 2.81 -21.13
N ALA A 282 15.99 3.83 -21.87
CA ALA A 282 14.58 4.18 -21.95
C ALA A 282 13.75 3.06 -22.61
N LEU A 283 14.25 2.47 -23.70
CA LEU A 283 13.60 1.33 -24.37
C LEU A 283 13.57 0.10 -23.48
N LYS A 284 14.67 -0.17 -22.78
CA LYS A 284 14.74 -1.27 -21.82
C LYS A 284 13.72 -1.08 -20.69
N ALA A 285 13.61 0.12 -20.10
CA ALA A 285 12.62 0.43 -19.07
C ALA A 285 11.18 0.26 -19.56
N LYS A 286 10.91 0.55 -20.84
CA LYS A 286 9.57 0.41 -21.45
C LYS A 286 9.17 -1.05 -21.68
N SER A 287 10.12 -1.98 -21.77
CA SER A 287 9.86 -3.40 -22.06
C SER A 287 9.41 -4.20 -20.84
N TYR A 288 9.48 -3.63 -19.67
CA TYR A 288 8.99 -4.16 -18.39
C TYR A 288 7.72 -3.47 -17.94
#